data_3d4fd46a6e268ddd34c6b14630db3cc4
#
_entry.id   3d4fd46a6e268ddd34c6b14630db3cc4
#
_cell.length_a   1.000
_cell.length_b   1.000
_cell.length_c   1.000
_cell.angle_alpha   90.00
_cell.angle_beta   90.00
_cell.angle_gamma   90.00
#
_symmetry.space_group_name_H-M   'P 1'
#
loop_
_entity.id
_entity.type
_entity.pdbx_description
1 polymer ?
#
loop_
_entity_poly.entity_id
_entity_poly.type
_entity_poly.pdbx_seq_one_letter_code
_entity_poly.pdbx_strand_id
1 'polypeptide(L)'
;MITGSGSRSLYQRLNNDIKDRLAVYSLSLHASIDLLRDVVPVVFAIRRGDVKAINDLATSAPLSLLKENNDGWIPLHDAAICGQTECLKIILRAHPGSVDKRTLQEQTALLLAVSRGHLSCVQCLLETSADPDISSKNKETPLYKACELDHMDMVSLILSHGATVNQRCGQGWTALHEAVSRNNTEICEILIRAGAAVNPPNTYSITPLIVAAQRGQMRALCYLIEKGAHVNMQTCDGVTALHEASKNGHKESVAVLLTKNADANKPTDSGLLPLHIAAQFGHHEIVSLLVSVTSRARLRHSCVRPLHLAAEHNRHAVAAVLLKTGADVNATLADSHSERYADRRATALYFAIANGSTETAEVLLNAGADLSLDPVSPLLMAVRRGCVSTVSLLLQREADVHARIPSYATTFPAVVALCGNNLPLLKCLLDNGCDALSCFTCTYGCAPHPTSGGPHIRTVGSNGIVLQTDNMLPFTCSESSERATQFCEWISTSGMCRWAGPIIDLLLEHVGHVRLCSKLTELLDSREEWLAVKRTASSPRPLLHLCRFRIRTQMGRHRLKSLTSLPLPDRLITYLSLAD
;
A
#
# COMPACT_ATOMS: atom_id res chain seq x y z
N MET A 1 7.63 -6.95 -7.23
CA MET A 1 6.80 -6.76 -6.03
C MET A 1 7.71 -6.68 -4.83
N ILE A 2 8.17 -5.49 -4.48
CA ILE A 2 8.61 -5.21 -3.13
C ILE A 2 7.34 -4.77 -2.42
N THR A 3 6.52 -5.76 -2.04
CA THR A 3 5.36 -5.51 -1.21
C THR A 3 5.86 -5.17 0.17
N GLY A 4 5.81 -3.88 0.51
CA GLY A 4 5.87 -3.40 1.88
C GLY A 4 4.66 -3.89 2.70
N SER A 5 4.37 -5.18 2.65
CA SER A 5 3.30 -5.81 3.42
C SER A 5 3.72 -6.20 4.84
N GLY A 6 5.02 -6.19 5.14
CA GLY A 6 5.53 -6.58 6.46
C GLY A 6 5.32 -5.53 7.55
N SER A 7 5.49 -4.26 7.26
CA SER A 7 5.40 -3.21 8.29
C SER A 7 3.99 -2.66 8.54
N ARG A 8 3.06 -2.75 7.55
CA ARG A 8 1.64 -2.45 7.76
C ARG A 8 0.95 -3.46 8.68
N SER A 9 1.39 -4.71 8.66
CA SER A 9 0.70 -5.81 9.35
C SER A 9 0.92 -5.79 10.86
N LEU A 10 2.10 -5.44 11.36
CA LEU A 10 2.38 -5.51 12.79
C LEU A 10 1.76 -4.33 13.58
N TYR A 11 1.88 -3.10 13.07
CA TYR A 11 1.38 -1.92 13.77
C TYR A 11 -0.15 -1.77 13.66
N GLN A 12 -0.76 -2.11 12.50
CA GLN A 12 -2.21 -2.16 12.37
C GLN A 12 -2.82 -3.35 13.11
N ARG A 13 -2.14 -4.50 13.18
CA ARG A 13 -2.57 -5.62 14.02
C ARG A 13 -2.49 -5.28 15.50
N LEU A 14 -1.44 -4.59 15.95
CA LEU A 14 -1.32 -4.11 17.33
C LEU A 14 -2.42 -3.10 17.72
N ASN A 15 -2.74 -2.14 16.86
CA ASN A 15 -3.82 -1.18 17.13
C ASN A 15 -5.23 -1.81 17.06
N ASN A 16 -5.44 -2.78 16.18
CA ASN A 16 -6.72 -3.51 16.11
C ASN A 16 -6.86 -4.51 17.25
N ASP A 17 -5.79 -5.21 17.63
CA ASP A 17 -5.80 -6.14 18.79
C ASP A 17 -6.09 -5.42 20.12
N ILE A 18 -5.63 -4.16 20.26
CA ILE A 18 -5.94 -3.31 21.42
C ILE A 18 -7.41 -2.85 21.39
N LYS A 19 -7.96 -2.46 20.22
CA LYS A 19 -9.36 -2.06 20.08
C LYS A 19 -10.32 -3.24 20.27
N ASP A 20 -10.00 -4.40 19.73
CA ASP A 20 -10.84 -5.60 19.86
C ASP A 20 -10.82 -6.17 21.28
N ARG A 21 -9.69 -6.08 21.99
CA ARG A 21 -9.62 -6.43 23.42
C ARG A 21 -10.42 -5.49 24.32
N LEU A 22 -10.44 -4.19 24.03
CA LEU A 22 -11.26 -3.21 24.76
C LEU A 22 -12.76 -3.44 24.50
N ALA A 23 -13.16 -3.82 23.30
CA ALA A 23 -14.55 -4.13 22.94
C ALA A 23 -15.04 -5.43 23.61
N VAL A 24 -14.20 -6.47 23.67
CA VAL A 24 -14.55 -7.75 24.33
C VAL A 24 -14.73 -7.56 25.84
N TYR A 25 -13.88 -6.73 26.49
CA TYR A 25 -14.03 -6.44 27.92
C TYR A 25 -15.29 -5.59 28.23
N SER A 26 -15.70 -4.69 27.36
CA SER A 26 -16.91 -3.87 27.57
C SER A 26 -18.21 -4.67 27.36
N LEU A 27 -18.21 -5.61 26.40
CA LEU A 27 -19.38 -6.46 26.11
C LEU A 27 -19.58 -7.57 27.16
N SER A 28 -18.51 -8.10 27.77
CA SER A 28 -18.63 -9.12 28.82
C SER A 28 -19.16 -8.55 30.15
N LEU A 29 -18.96 -7.26 30.43
CA LEU A 29 -19.46 -6.63 31.66
C LEU A 29 -20.99 -6.42 31.67
N HIS A 30 -21.62 -6.18 30.51
CA HIS A 30 -23.06 -5.92 30.44
C HIS A 30 -23.92 -7.18 30.34
N ALA A 31 -23.39 -8.26 29.78
CA ALA A 31 -24.15 -9.53 29.64
C ALA A 31 -24.14 -10.42 30.88
N SER A 32 -23.26 -10.14 31.86
CA SER A 32 -23.03 -11.03 33.02
C SER A 32 -23.79 -10.63 34.30
N ILE A 33 -24.58 -9.54 34.30
CA ILE A 33 -25.22 -9.04 35.54
C ILE A 33 -26.30 -9.99 36.05
N ASP A 34 -27.02 -10.67 35.20
CA ASP A 34 -28.12 -11.57 35.60
C ASP A 34 -27.66 -13.01 35.95
N LEU A 35 -26.55 -13.48 35.38
CA LEU A 35 -26.00 -14.81 35.65
C LEU A 35 -25.16 -14.91 36.93
N LEU A 36 -24.71 -13.77 37.47
CA LEU A 36 -23.85 -13.71 38.67
C LEU A 36 -24.62 -13.55 39.98
N ARG A 37 -25.96 -13.56 39.92
CA ARG A 37 -26.81 -13.39 41.13
C ARG A 37 -26.66 -14.51 42.16
N ASP A 38 -26.20 -15.67 41.73
CA ASP A 38 -26.08 -16.87 42.58
C ASP A 38 -24.63 -17.21 42.98
N VAL A 39 -23.60 -16.52 42.48
CA VAL A 39 -22.21 -17.02 42.55
C VAL A 39 -21.41 -16.46 43.73
N VAL A 40 -21.56 -15.20 44.14
CA VAL A 40 -20.92 -14.73 45.41
C VAL A 40 -21.65 -13.47 45.94
N PRO A 41 -22.30 -13.55 47.09
CA PRO A 41 -23.01 -12.40 47.71
C PRO A 41 -22.11 -11.17 47.89
N VAL A 42 -20.81 -11.37 48.14
CA VAL A 42 -19.80 -10.32 48.36
C VAL A 42 -19.60 -9.47 47.10
N VAL A 43 -19.39 -10.09 45.94
CA VAL A 43 -19.16 -9.39 44.65
C VAL A 43 -20.38 -8.55 44.27
N PHE A 44 -21.58 -9.07 44.54
CA PHE A 44 -22.81 -8.36 44.27
C PHE A 44 -22.98 -7.13 45.19
N ALA A 45 -22.69 -7.25 46.47
CA ALA A 45 -22.68 -6.14 47.42
C ALA A 45 -21.67 -5.05 47.01
N ILE A 46 -20.45 -5.44 46.57
CA ILE A 46 -19.43 -4.52 46.10
C ILE A 46 -19.92 -3.77 44.87
N ARG A 47 -20.44 -4.47 43.85
CA ARG A 47 -20.91 -3.83 42.60
C ARG A 47 -22.04 -2.84 42.86
N ARG A 48 -22.87 -3.04 43.86
CA ARG A 48 -23.92 -2.09 44.28
C ARG A 48 -23.41 -0.98 45.19
N GLY A 49 -22.18 -1.10 45.72
CA GLY A 49 -21.65 -0.17 46.72
C GLY A 49 -22.33 -0.30 48.06
N ASP A 50 -22.80 -1.50 48.42
CA ASP A 50 -23.44 -1.76 49.73
C ASP A 50 -22.39 -1.87 50.83
N VAL A 51 -22.03 -0.71 51.35
CA VAL A 51 -21.03 -0.54 52.39
C VAL A 51 -21.41 -1.29 53.69
N LYS A 52 -22.73 -1.34 54.01
CA LYS A 52 -23.21 -2.04 55.21
C LYS A 52 -23.00 -3.53 55.10
N ALA A 53 -23.42 -4.13 53.99
CA ALA A 53 -23.23 -5.55 53.73
C ALA A 53 -21.75 -5.95 53.78
N ILE A 54 -20.85 -5.13 53.23
CA ILE A 54 -19.40 -5.40 53.28
C ILE A 54 -18.83 -5.27 54.68
N ASN A 55 -19.30 -4.29 55.46
CA ASN A 55 -18.87 -4.14 56.86
C ASN A 55 -19.36 -5.29 57.74
N ASP A 56 -20.60 -5.76 57.57
CA ASP A 56 -21.15 -6.91 58.27
C ASP A 56 -20.38 -8.20 57.90
N LEU A 57 -19.99 -8.37 56.65
CA LEU A 57 -19.14 -9.49 56.21
C LEU A 57 -17.72 -9.39 56.80
N ALA A 58 -17.15 -8.21 56.87
CA ALA A 58 -15.82 -8.00 57.46
C ALA A 58 -15.78 -8.38 58.95
N THR A 59 -16.91 -8.25 59.66
CA THR A 59 -17.01 -8.61 61.08
C THR A 59 -17.42 -10.07 61.31
N SER A 60 -18.38 -10.59 60.55
CA SER A 60 -18.95 -11.93 60.72
C SER A 60 -18.17 -13.05 60.00
N ALA A 61 -17.63 -12.78 58.83
CA ALA A 61 -16.96 -13.76 57.99
C ALA A 61 -15.76 -13.16 57.23
N PRO A 62 -14.72 -12.64 57.92
CA PRO A 62 -13.62 -11.90 57.29
C PRO A 62 -12.91 -12.68 56.19
N LEU A 63 -12.77 -14.00 56.32
CA LEU A 63 -12.13 -14.86 55.32
C LEU A 63 -12.86 -14.90 53.99
N SER A 64 -14.16 -14.56 53.93
CA SER A 64 -14.91 -14.45 52.69
C SER A 64 -14.40 -13.34 51.77
N LEU A 65 -13.76 -12.31 52.36
CA LEU A 65 -13.13 -11.19 51.64
C LEU A 65 -11.78 -11.54 50.99
N LEU A 66 -11.22 -12.72 51.28
CA LEU A 66 -10.00 -13.25 50.66
C LEU A 66 -10.26 -14.38 49.68
N LYS A 67 -11.51 -14.80 49.49
CA LYS A 67 -11.85 -15.91 48.62
C LYS A 67 -11.61 -15.51 47.16
N GLU A 68 -10.76 -16.30 46.51
CA GLU A 68 -10.45 -16.11 45.09
C GLU A 68 -11.52 -16.78 44.19
N ASN A 69 -11.84 -16.13 43.08
CA ASN A 69 -12.63 -16.74 42.02
C ASN A 69 -11.73 -17.54 41.05
N ASN A 70 -12.30 -18.10 39.98
CA ASN A 70 -11.59 -18.90 38.98
C ASN A 70 -10.50 -18.14 38.20
N ASP A 71 -10.54 -16.80 38.20
CA ASP A 71 -9.55 -15.93 37.55
C ASP A 71 -8.53 -15.36 38.54
N GLY A 72 -8.54 -15.84 39.79
CA GLY A 72 -7.68 -15.36 40.88
C GLY A 72 -8.08 -13.99 41.44
N TRP A 73 -9.32 -13.54 41.17
CA TRP A 73 -9.82 -12.28 41.73
C TRP A 73 -10.31 -12.47 43.17
N ILE A 74 -9.93 -11.55 44.03
CA ILE A 74 -10.51 -11.39 45.35
C ILE A 74 -11.44 -10.17 45.38
N PRO A 75 -12.34 -10.03 46.35
CA PRO A 75 -13.25 -8.87 46.49
C PRO A 75 -12.58 -7.50 46.40
N LEU A 76 -11.30 -7.38 46.78
CA LEU A 76 -10.53 -6.14 46.63
C LEU A 76 -10.37 -5.73 45.15
N HIS A 77 -10.14 -6.69 44.27
CA HIS A 77 -10.05 -6.45 42.83
C HIS A 77 -11.38 -5.96 42.26
N ASP A 78 -12.51 -6.58 42.70
CA ASP A 78 -13.86 -6.14 42.28
C ASP A 78 -14.17 -4.71 42.79
N ALA A 79 -13.79 -4.38 44.03
CA ALA A 79 -13.98 -3.05 44.60
C ALA A 79 -13.16 -1.98 43.81
N ALA A 80 -11.92 -2.33 43.46
CA ALA A 80 -11.03 -1.45 42.73
C ALA A 80 -11.51 -1.18 41.30
N ILE A 81 -11.95 -2.22 40.55
CA ILE A 81 -12.41 -2.07 39.17
C ILE A 81 -13.79 -1.39 39.09
N CYS A 82 -14.64 -1.53 40.14
CA CYS A 82 -15.94 -0.88 40.22
C CYS A 82 -15.88 0.55 40.80
N GLY A 83 -14.71 1.00 41.26
CA GLY A 83 -14.54 2.31 41.88
C GLY A 83 -15.19 2.49 43.24
N GLN A 84 -15.45 1.40 43.98
CA GLN A 84 -16.14 1.42 45.27
C GLN A 84 -15.17 1.70 46.42
N THR A 85 -14.80 2.97 46.58
CA THR A 85 -13.73 3.39 47.50
C THR A 85 -14.03 3.01 48.97
N GLU A 86 -15.27 3.16 49.45
CA GLU A 86 -15.61 2.83 50.83
C GLU A 86 -15.59 1.31 51.10
N CYS A 87 -16.07 0.50 50.14
CA CYS A 87 -15.94 -0.95 50.21
C CYS A 87 -14.46 -1.37 50.25
N LEU A 88 -13.64 -0.75 49.38
CA LEU A 88 -12.21 -0.97 49.31
C LEU A 88 -11.50 -0.67 50.64
N LYS A 89 -11.81 0.44 51.30
CA LYS A 89 -11.28 0.81 52.63
C LYS A 89 -11.61 -0.23 53.71
N ILE A 90 -12.86 -0.75 53.73
CA ILE A 90 -13.27 -1.77 54.68
C ILE A 90 -12.49 -3.06 54.48
N ILE A 91 -12.36 -3.50 53.20
CA ILE A 91 -11.63 -4.72 52.85
C ILE A 91 -10.15 -4.60 53.28
N LEU A 92 -9.50 -3.47 53.01
CA LEU A 92 -8.10 -3.22 53.38
C LEU A 92 -7.89 -3.12 54.88
N ARG A 93 -8.86 -2.57 55.64
CA ARG A 93 -8.79 -2.56 57.11
C ARG A 93 -8.90 -3.97 57.69
N ALA A 94 -9.76 -4.82 57.11
CA ALA A 94 -9.90 -6.21 57.54
C ALA A 94 -8.68 -7.06 57.18
N HIS A 95 -8.10 -6.81 55.99
CA HIS A 95 -6.97 -7.61 55.46
C HIS A 95 -5.91 -6.73 54.77
N PRO A 96 -5.06 -6.00 55.52
CA PRO A 96 -4.03 -5.13 54.97
C PRO A 96 -3.05 -5.85 54.05
N GLY A 97 -2.70 -7.10 54.31
CA GLY A 97 -1.79 -7.91 53.51
C GLY A 97 -2.33 -8.35 52.14
N SER A 98 -3.57 -7.97 51.80
CA SER A 98 -4.17 -8.29 50.49
C SER A 98 -3.95 -7.22 49.43
N VAL A 99 -3.35 -6.07 49.75
CA VAL A 99 -3.21 -4.89 48.92
C VAL A 99 -2.55 -5.18 47.56
N ASP A 100 -1.49 -6.01 47.57
CA ASP A 100 -0.71 -6.38 46.37
C ASP A 100 -1.00 -7.80 45.85
N LYS A 101 -2.12 -8.39 46.24
CA LYS A 101 -2.59 -9.66 45.68
C LYS A 101 -2.77 -9.50 44.16
N ARG A 102 -2.36 -10.55 43.44
CA ARG A 102 -2.40 -10.56 41.96
C ARG A 102 -3.45 -11.55 41.47
N THR A 103 -4.16 -11.15 40.42
CA THR A 103 -5.03 -12.04 39.63
C THR A 103 -4.18 -13.02 38.80
N LEU A 104 -4.80 -14.00 38.13
CA LEU A 104 -4.11 -14.88 37.14
C LEU A 104 -3.48 -14.12 35.98
N GLN A 105 -3.91 -12.87 35.71
CA GLN A 105 -3.30 -11.97 34.76
C GLN A 105 -2.22 -11.08 35.39
N GLU A 106 -1.79 -11.41 36.63
CA GLU A 106 -0.81 -10.65 37.40
C GLU A 106 -1.23 -9.19 37.66
N GLN A 107 -2.53 -8.89 37.63
CA GLN A 107 -3.06 -7.56 37.89
C GLN A 107 -3.31 -7.37 39.40
N THR A 108 -2.90 -6.22 39.95
CA THR A 108 -3.21 -5.79 41.31
C THR A 108 -4.48 -4.92 41.32
N ALA A 109 -5.07 -4.74 42.50
CA ALA A 109 -6.18 -3.81 42.71
C ALA A 109 -5.81 -2.39 42.25
N LEU A 110 -4.56 -1.94 42.48
CA LEU A 110 -4.06 -0.65 42.02
C LEU A 110 -4.09 -0.54 40.50
N LEU A 111 -3.55 -1.52 39.80
CA LEU A 111 -3.54 -1.53 38.32
C LEU A 111 -4.96 -1.52 37.73
N LEU A 112 -5.89 -2.27 38.36
CA LEU A 112 -7.31 -2.30 37.96
C LEU A 112 -8.00 -0.96 38.20
N ALA A 113 -7.79 -0.32 39.37
CA ALA A 113 -8.34 1.01 39.65
C ALA A 113 -7.82 2.06 38.69
N VAL A 114 -6.51 2.03 38.35
CA VAL A 114 -5.90 2.91 37.34
C VAL A 114 -6.52 2.66 35.97
N SER A 115 -6.62 1.40 35.53
CA SER A 115 -7.13 1.06 34.20
C SER A 115 -8.59 1.50 33.96
N ARG A 116 -9.34 1.81 35.03
CA ARG A 116 -10.71 2.34 34.99
C ARG A 116 -10.82 3.82 35.32
N GLY A 117 -9.73 4.47 35.67
CA GLY A 117 -9.72 5.89 35.97
C GLY A 117 -10.27 6.25 37.37
N HIS A 118 -10.32 5.31 38.30
CA HIS A 118 -10.89 5.53 39.65
C HIS A 118 -9.86 6.18 40.62
N LEU A 119 -9.66 7.50 40.45
CA LEU A 119 -8.64 8.25 41.22
C LEU A 119 -8.75 8.06 42.74
N SER A 120 -9.96 8.09 43.32
CA SER A 120 -10.17 7.92 44.76
C SER A 120 -9.74 6.53 45.25
N CYS A 121 -9.96 5.48 44.44
CA CYS A 121 -9.49 4.13 44.77
C CYS A 121 -7.96 4.04 44.65
N VAL A 122 -7.38 4.66 43.65
CA VAL A 122 -5.92 4.73 43.45
C VAL A 122 -5.27 5.41 44.63
N GLN A 123 -5.80 6.57 45.05
CA GLN A 123 -5.31 7.28 46.23
C GLN A 123 -5.36 6.42 47.50
N CYS A 124 -6.51 5.78 47.77
CA CYS A 124 -6.68 4.92 48.93
C CYS A 124 -5.69 3.73 48.94
N LEU A 125 -5.47 3.09 47.78
CA LEU A 125 -4.54 1.96 47.65
C LEU A 125 -3.10 2.40 47.88
N LEU A 126 -2.67 3.52 47.33
CA LEU A 126 -1.32 4.06 47.52
C LEU A 126 -1.09 4.52 48.98
N GLU A 127 -2.08 5.15 49.62
CA GLU A 127 -2.03 5.51 51.04
C GLU A 127 -1.92 4.27 51.95
N THR A 128 -2.42 3.11 51.48
CA THR A 128 -2.30 1.83 52.20
C THR A 128 -1.07 1.03 51.78
N SER A 129 -0.08 1.70 51.18
CA SER A 129 1.21 1.14 50.77
C SER A 129 1.14 0.07 49.68
N ALA A 130 0.19 0.19 48.73
CA ALA A 130 0.22 -0.59 47.51
C ALA A 130 1.51 -0.27 46.73
N ASP A 131 2.18 -1.29 46.21
CA ASP A 131 3.39 -1.13 45.42
C ASP A 131 3.01 -0.59 44.00
N PRO A 132 3.42 0.64 43.62
CA PRO A 132 3.06 1.24 42.35
C PRO A 132 3.79 0.62 41.13
N ASP A 133 4.76 -0.26 41.37
CA ASP A 133 5.62 -0.84 40.33
C ASP A 133 5.22 -2.25 39.92
N ILE A 134 4.22 -2.84 40.57
CA ILE A 134 3.72 -4.15 40.19
C ILE A 134 3.02 -4.09 38.85
N SER A 135 3.59 -4.77 37.86
CA SER A 135 3.09 -4.82 36.50
C SER A 135 2.19 -6.03 36.23
N SER A 136 1.33 -5.93 35.20
CA SER A 136 0.57 -7.06 34.67
C SER A 136 1.45 -8.08 33.95
N LYS A 137 0.87 -9.19 33.47
CA LYS A 137 1.51 -10.19 32.63
C LYS A 137 2.18 -9.60 31.39
N ASN A 138 1.65 -8.49 30.87
CA ASN A 138 2.23 -7.74 29.74
C ASN A 138 3.32 -6.76 30.20
N LYS A 139 3.73 -6.79 31.47
CA LYS A 139 4.66 -5.83 32.10
C LYS A 139 4.16 -4.37 32.03
N GLU A 140 2.86 -4.16 31.97
CA GLU A 140 2.26 -2.82 32.02
C GLU A 140 2.11 -2.40 33.49
N THR A 141 2.73 -1.29 33.88
CA THR A 141 2.67 -0.73 35.23
C THR A 141 1.45 0.19 35.38
N PRO A 142 1.03 0.49 36.62
CA PRO A 142 0.03 1.53 36.91
C PRO A 142 0.37 2.87 36.24
N LEU A 143 1.65 3.31 36.31
CA LEU A 143 2.10 4.55 35.68
C LEU A 143 1.92 4.52 34.15
N TYR A 144 2.28 3.40 33.51
CA TYR A 144 2.07 3.23 32.06
C TYR A 144 0.59 3.34 31.70
N LYS A 145 -0.29 2.68 32.46
CA LYS A 145 -1.75 2.72 32.23
C LYS A 145 -2.35 4.11 32.49
N ALA A 146 -1.86 4.84 33.49
CA ALA A 146 -2.31 6.22 33.73
C ALA A 146 -1.97 7.15 32.56
N CYS A 147 -0.80 6.97 31.93
CA CYS A 147 -0.43 7.69 30.71
C CYS A 147 -1.26 7.25 29.49
N GLU A 148 -1.60 5.97 29.38
CA GLU A 148 -2.49 5.47 28.32
C GLU A 148 -3.90 6.06 28.41
N LEU A 149 -4.39 6.34 29.63
CA LEU A 149 -5.69 6.97 29.86
C LEU A 149 -5.66 8.50 29.78
N ASP A 150 -4.50 9.09 29.58
CA ASP A 150 -4.30 10.54 29.51
C ASP A 150 -4.72 11.27 30.81
N HIS A 151 -4.53 10.62 31.97
CA HIS A 151 -5.03 11.12 33.27
C HIS A 151 -3.91 11.76 34.11
N MET A 152 -3.72 13.06 33.99
CA MET A 152 -2.60 13.81 34.59
C MET A 152 -2.52 13.71 36.11
N ASP A 153 -3.67 13.86 36.83
CA ASP A 153 -3.70 13.79 38.30
C ASP A 153 -3.29 12.43 38.79
N MET A 154 -3.70 11.38 38.08
CA MET A 154 -3.34 10.00 38.41
C MET A 154 -1.84 9.73 38.19
N VAL A 155 -1.26 10.23 37.11
CA VAL A 155 0.17 10.18 36.82
C VAL A 155 0.96 10.86 37.96
N SER A 156 0.53 12.09 38.33
CA SER A 156 1.18 12.84 39.41
C SER A 156 1.08 12.13 40.75
N LEU A 157 -0.09 11.55 41.07
CA LEU A 157 -0.32 10.80 42.29
C LEU A 157 0.55 9.55 42.40
N ILE A 158 0.62 8.76 41.33
CA ILE A 158 1.42 7.52 41.28
C ILE A 158 2.92 7.85 41.42
N LEU A 159 3.41 8.90 40.74
CA LEU A 159 4.80 9.34 40.85
C LEU A 159 5.14 9.87 42.24
N SER A 160 4.22 10.59 42.93
CA SER A 160 4.46 11.08 44.29
C SER A 160 4.60 9.96 45.32
N HIS A 161 4.11 8.75 45.00
CA HIS A 161 4.28 7.54 45.85
C HIS A 161 5.47 6.66 45.38
N GLY A 162 6.41 7.22 44.61
CA GLY A 162 7.70 6.61 44.31
C GLY A 162 7.72 5.61 43.17
N ALA A 163 6.75 5.65 42.24
CA ALA A 163 6.73 4.78 41.06
C ALA A 163 7.98 4.95 40.20
N THR A 164 8.53 3.85 39.73
CA THR A 164 9.72 3.81 38.86
C THR A 164 9.34 4.26 37.43
N VAL A 165 9.77 5.47 37.06
CA VAL A 165 9.35 6.16 35.84
C VAL A 165 9.81 5.48 34.54
N ASN A 166 10.94 4.74 34.57
CA ASN A 166 11.57 4.16 33.37
C ASN A 166 11.26 2.67 33.15
N GLN A 167 10.27 2.13 33.84
CA GLN A 167 9.84 0.74 33.61
C GLN A 167 9.32 0.56 32.18
N ARG A 168 9.57 -0.62 31.62
CA ARG A 168 9.21 -0.97 30.24
C ARG A 168 8.14 -2.04 30.21
N CYS A 169 7.13 -1.88 29.39
CA CYS A 169 6.17 -2.94 29.10
C CYS A 169 6.81 -4.09 28.31
N GLY A 170 6.06 -5.15 28.04
CA GLY A 170 6.55 -6.32 27.31
C GLY A 170 7.13 -6.03 25.92
N GLN A 171 6.73 -4.93 25.31
CA GLN A 171 7.25 -4.45 24.01
C GLN A 171 8.38 -3.41 24.16
N GLY A 172 8.84 -3.17 25.37
CA GLY A 172 9.89 -2.20 25.66
C GLY A 172 9.44 -0.74 25.71
N TRP A 173 8.12 -0.45 25.63
CA TRP A 173 7.60 0.91 25.76
C TRP A 173 7.66 1.39 27.19
N THR A 174 7.90 2.70 27.37
CA THR A 174 7.84 3.39 28.67
C THR A 174 6.60 4.26 28.75
N ALA A 175 6.28 4.75 29.94
CA ALA A 175 5.22 5.73 30.16
C ALA A 175 5.37 6.97 29.26
N LEU A 176 6.61 7.41 29.00
CA LEU A 176 6.88 8.56 28.11
C LEU A 176 6.49 8.28 26.65
N HIS A 177 6.71 7.07 26.13
CA HIS A 177 6.25 6.71 24.80
C HIS A 177 4.72 6.86 24.68
N GLU A 178 4.00 6.41 25.71
CA GLU A 178 2.54 6.47 25.70
C GLU A 178 2.03 7.92 25.81
N ALA A 179 2.59 8.72 26.71
CA ALA A 179 2.25 10.14 26.84
C ALA A 179 2.48 10.91 25.53
N VAL A 180 3.61 10.66 24.85
CA VAL A 180 3.92 11.23 23.53
C VAL A 180 2.91 10.78 22.50
N SER A 181 2.55 9.51 22.49
CA SER A 181 1.57 8.94 21.56
C SER A 181 0.21 9.62 21.68
N ARG A 182 -0.14 10.12 22.86
CA ARG A 182 -1.40 10.87 23.15
C ARG A 182 -1.27 12.37 22.93
N ASN A 183 -0.08 12.87 22.63
CA ASN A 183 0.24 14.31 22.49
C ASN A 183 0.02 15.13 23.77
N ASN A 184 0.07 14.48 24.93
CA ASN A 184 -0.05 15.18 26.21
C ASN A 184 1.32 15.69 26.67
N THR A 185 1.60 16.95 26.37
CA THR A 185 2.87 17.59 26.73
C THR A 185 3.01 17.80 28.24
N GLU A 186 1.92 18.01 28.95
CA GLU A 186 1.88 18.17 30.40
C GLU A 186 2.32 16.88 31.09
N ILE A 187 1.79 15.72 30.67
CA ILE A 187 2.23 14.42 31.20
C ILE A 187 3.69 14.15 30.82
N CYS A 188 4.12 14.48 29.58
CA CYS A 188 5.52 14.35 29.20
C CYS A 188 6.43 15.20 30.12
N GLU A 189 6.00 16.41 30.48
CA GLU A 189 6.74 17.29 31.38
C GLU A 189 6.83 16.71 32.79
N ILE A 190 5.73 16.20 33.34
CA ILE A 190 5.70 15.54 34.66
C ILE A 190 6.67 14.35 34.68
N LEU A 191 6.61 13.49 33.66
CA LEU A 191 7.47 12.30 33.56
C LEU A 191 8.95 12.67 33.45
N ILE A 192 9.32 13.67 32.64
CA ILE A 192 10.71 14.09 32.47
C ILE A 192 11.23 14.76 33.75
N ARG A 193 10.42 15.55 34.46
CA ARG A 193 10.77 16.08 35.77
C ARG A 193 10.98 14.99 36.82
N ALA A 194 10.22 13.90 36.72
CA ALA A 194 10.39 12.71 37.57
C ALA A 194 11.59 11.82 37.17
N GLY A 195 12.37 12.21 36.15
CA GLY A 195 13.58 11.48 35.72
C GLY A 195 13.34 10.48 34.60
N ALA A 196 12.27 10.66 33.80
CA ALA A 196 12.09 9.84 32.59
C ALA A 196 13.24 10.07 31.61
N ALA A 197 13.85 8.99 31.13
CA ALA A 197 14.82 9.05 30.05
C ALA A 197 14.15 9.60 28.79
N VAL A 198 14.77 10.56 28.11
CA VAL A 198 14.19 11.21 26.90
C VAL A 198 14.32 10.32 25.66
N ASN A 199 15.34 9.47 25.61
CA ASN A 199 15.66 8.63 24.47
C ASN A 199 15.58 7.11 24.74
N PRO A 200 14.60 6.58 25.50
CA PRO A 200 14.52 5.15 25.74
C PRO A 200 14.14 4.45 24.44
N PRO A 201 14.92 3.48 23.94
CA PRO A 201 14.48 2.69 22.79
C PRO A 201 13.54 1.58 23.25
N ASN A 202 12.51 1.27 22.49
CA ASN A 202 11.73 0.05 22.67
C ASN A 202 12.46 -1.17 22.07
N THR A 203 11.81 -2.33 21.97
CA THR A 203 12.39 -3.56 21.38
C THR A 203 12.75 -3.41 19.90
N TYR A 204 12.18 -2.45 19.20
CA TYR A 204 12.47 -2.14 17.77
C TYR A 204 13.35 -0.88 17.63
N SER A 205 14.00 -0.44 18.70
CA SER A 205 14.76 0.82 18.76
C SER A 205 13.95 2.08 18.44
N ILE A 206 12.62 2.02 18.57
CA ILE A 206 11.75 3.18 18.43
C ILE A 206 11.86 4.03 19.69
N THR A 207 12.15 5.33 19.54
CA THR A 207 12.22 6.31 20.62
C THR A 207 10.94 7.15 20.70
N PRO A 208 10.68 7.85 21.82
CA PRO A 208 9.54 8.77 21.91
C PRO A 208 9.49 9.82 20.79
N LEU A 209 10.65 10.34 20.34
CA LEU A 209 10.72 11.27 19.22
C LEU A 209 10.24 10.66 17.90
N ILE A 210 10.60 9.41 17.62
CA ILE A 210 10.12 8.70 16.44
C ILE A 210 8.59 8.51 16.50
N VAL A 211 8.04 8.21 17.69
CA VAL A 211 6.58 8.11 17.89
C VAL A 211 5.90 9.45 17.64
N ALA A 212 6.46 10.55 18.19
CA ALA A 212 5.94 11.90 17.96
C ALA A 212 5.91 12.26 16.46
N ALA A 213 7.00 11.97 15.75
CA ALA A 213 7.12 12.22 14.32
C ALA A 213 6.16 11.36 13.48
N GLN A 214 5.99 10.09 13.85
CA GLN A 214 5.07 9.17 13.19
C GLN A 214 3.62 9.62 13.30
N ARG A 215 3.22 10.14 14.46
CA ARG A 215 1.85 10.56 14.73
C ARG A 215 1.59 12.04 14.43
N GLY A 216 2.62 12.81 14.06
CA GLY A 216 2.50 14.25 13.81
C GLY A 216 2.24 15.08 15.08
N GLN A 217 2.69 14.59 16.24
CA GLN A 217 2.46 15.22 17.55
C GLN A 217 3.43 16.39 17.76
N MET A 218 3.12 17.54 17.16
CA MET A 218 4.02 18.69 17.09
C MET A 218 4.49 19.21 18.44
N ARG A 219 3.56 19.33 19.41
CA ARG A 219 3.91 19.86 20.74
C ARG A 219 4.89 18.94 21.45
N ALA A 220 4.57 17.62 21.47
CA ALA A 220 5.44 16.62 22.07
C ALA A 220 6.79 16.54 21.35
N LEU A 221 6.81 16.61 20.00
CA LEU A 221 8.04 16.61 19.19
C LEU A 221 8.96 17.77 19.55
N CYS A 222 8.44 19.00 19.57
CA CYS A 222 9.22 20.17 19.94
C CYS A 222 9.75 20.06 21.38
N TYR A 223 8.89 19.67 22.31
CA TYR A 223 9.26 19.51 23.72
C TYR A 223 10.37 18.47 23.93
N LEU A 224 10.26 17.31 23.30
CA LEU A 224 11.30 16.28 23.36
C LEU A 224 12.65 16.77 22.81
N ILE A 225 12.65 17.48 21.69
CA ILE A 225 13.87 18.03 21.11
C ILE A 225 14.51 19.06 22.07
N GLU A 226 13.71 19.93 22.68
CA GLU A 226 14.19 20.89 23.70
C GLU A 226 14.79 20.19 24.92
N LYS A 227 14.28 19.02 25.29
CA LYS A 227 14.81 18.20 26.38
C LYS A 227 15.96 17.27 25.98
N GLY A 228 16.50 17.40 24.77
CA GLY A 228 17.68 16.67 24.33
C GLY A 228 17.37 15.32 23.65
N ALA A 229 16.24 15.21 22.98
CA ALA A 229 15.99 14.05 22.14
C ALA A 229 16.98 13.98 20.97
N HIS A 230 17.53 12.80 20.73
CA HIS A 230 18.47 12.57 19.63
C HIS A 230 17.72 12.45 18.30
N VAL A 231 17.75 13.51 17.50
CA VAL A 231 16.96 13.67 16.26
C VAL A 231 17.27 12.59 15.22
N ASN A 232 18.51 12.09 15.20
CA ASN A 232 19.03 11.16 14.19
C ASN A 232 19.12 9.71 14.66
N MET A 233 18.42 9.34 15.74
CA MET A 233 18.31 7.92 16.15
C MET A 233 17.59 7.11 15.07
N GLN A 234 18.05 5.87 14.89
CA GLN A 234 17.49 4.93 13.93
C GLN A 234 16.83 3.75 14.65
N THR A 235 15.72 3.28 14.11
CA THR A 235 15.12 1.99 14.48
C THR A 235 15.98 0.82 14.00
N CYS A 236 15.60 -0.40 14.37
CA CYS A 236 16.25 -1.62 13.87
C CYS A 236 16.26 -1.73 12.34
N ASP A 237 15.30 -1.09 11.64
CA ASP A 237 15.21 -1.07 10.18
C ASP A 237 15.91 0.18 9.56
N GLY A 238 16.68 0.91 10.33
CA GLY A 238 17.35 2.14 9.90
C GLY A 238 16.44 3.38 9.76
N VAL A 239 15.18 3.32 10.20
CA VAL A 239 14.20 4.41 10.07
C VAL A 239 14.45 5.49 11.12
N THR A 240 14.46 6.79 10.74
CA THR A 240 14.56 7.93 11.64
C THR A 240 13.21 8.64 11.83
N ALA A 241 13.13 9.57 12.77
CA ALA A 241 11.96 10.45 12.94
C ALA A 241 11.58 11.19 11.64
N LEU A 242 12.59 11.61 10.85
CA LEU A 242 12.38 12.28 9.57
C LEU A 242 11.74 11.33 8.52
N HIS A 243 12.11 10.05 8.50
CA HIS A 243 11.47 9.06 7.64
C HIS A 243 9.99 8.87 8.00
N GLU A 244 9.68 8.72 9.30
CA GLU A 244 8.30 8.52 9.75
C GLU A 244 7.42 9.75 9.50
N ALA A 245 7.93 10.97 9.78
CA ALA A 245 7.22 12.20 9.46
C ALA A 245 6.97 12.34 7.94
N SER A 246 7.97 11.97 7.11
CA SER A 246 7.86 12.01 5.65
C SER A 246 6.88 10.98 5.10
N LYS A 247 6.81 9.79 5.73
CA LYS A 247 5.88 8.71 5.37
C LYS A 247 4.42 9.08 5.61
N ASN A 248 4.17 9.71 6.75
CA ASN A 248 2.82 10.02 7.21
C ASN A 248 2.33 11.41 6.78
N GLY A 249 3.13 12.17 6.07
CA GLY A 249 2.72 13.46 5.50
C GLY A 249 2.74 14.63 6.50
N HIS A 250 3.47 14.52 7.60
CA HIS A 250 3.53 15.55 8.65
C HIS A 250 4.54 16.65 8.29
N LYS A 251 4.14 17.57 7.39
CA LYS A 251 4.97 18.64 6.83
C LYS A 251 5.64 19.51 7.91
N GLU A 252 4.87 19.93 8.90
CA GLU A 252 5.36 20.77 9.99
C GLU A 252 6.43 20.04 10.81
N SER A 253 6.20 18.76 11.10
CA SER A 253 7.18 17.91 11.79
C SER A 253 8.48 17.76 10.99
N VAL A 254 8.37 17.57 9.68
CA VAL A 254 9.53 17.54 8.76
C VAL A 254 10.29 18.85 8.82
N ALA A 255 9.59 19.99 8.72
CA ALA A 255 10.23 21.31 8.76
C ALA A 255 10.99 21.53 10.08
N VAL A 256 10.36 21.22 11.23
CA VAL A 256 11.01 21.34 12.54
C VAL A 256 12.21 20.40 12.65
N LEU A 257 12.07 19.14 12.26
CA LEU A 257 13.18 18.19 12.30
C LEU A 257 14.37 18.66 11.48
N LEU A 258 14.15 19.21 10.28
CA LEU A 258 15.22 19.77 9.44
C LEU A 258 15.90 20.99 10.09
N THR A 259 15.14 21.90 10.72
CA THR A 259 15.73 23.05 11.44
C THR A 259 16.55 22.60 12.66
N LYS A 260 16.29 21.42 13.19
CA LYS A 260 17.02 20.80 14.30
C LYS A 260 18.06 19.77 13.85
N ASN A 261 18.58 19.94 12.63
CA ASN A 261 19.67 19.14 12.04
C ASN A 261 19.34 17.64 11.88
N ALA A 262 18.09 17.32 11.56
CA ALA A 262 17.77 15.96 11.08
C ALA A 262 18.51 15.70 9.75
N ASP A 263 19.22 14.59 9.68
CA ASP A 263 19.98 14.21 8.49
C ASP A 263 19.06 13.57 7.44
N ALA A 264 18.75 14.33 6.38
CA ALA A 264 17.97 13.87 5.23
C ALA A 264 18.70 12.83 4.36
N ASN A 265 19.98 12.55 4.66
CA ASN A 265 20.83 11.65 3.90
C ASN A 265 21.09 10.30 4.61
N LYS A 266 20.48 10.06 5.75
CA LYS A 266 20.51 8.75 6.39
C LYS A 266 19.61 7.76 5.63
N PRO A 267 20.15 6.62 5.15
CA PRO A 267 19.33 5.60 4.51
C PRO A 267 18.68 4.67 5.56
N THR A 268 17.57 4.09 5.20
CA THR A 268 17.05 2.88 5.85
C THR A 268 17.89 1.68 5.45
N ASP A 269 17.68 0.50 6.06
CA ASP A 269 18.34 -0.75 5.68
C ASP A 269 18.04 -1.16 4.23
N SER A 270 16.88 -0.73 3.69
CA SER A 270 16.54 -0.89 2.27
C SER A 270 17.18 0.16 1.36
N GLY A 271 18.01 1.06 1.89
CA GLY A 271 18.68 2.12 1.15
C GLY A 271 17.82 3.34 0.81
N LEU A 272 16.60 3.43 1.33
CA LEU A 272 15.68 4.54 1.06
C LEU A 272 15.97 5.74 1.95
N LEU A 273 16.00 6.93 1.37
CA LEU A 273 16.10 8.20 2.07
C LEU A 273 14.69 8.75 2.40
N PRO A 274 14.55 9.72 3.32
CA PRO A 274 13.26 10.38 3.58
C PRO A 274 12.56 10.90 2.32
N LEU A 275 13.34 11.43 1.36
CA LEU A 275 12.82 11.88 0.05
C LEU A 275 12.18 10.76 -0.77
N HIS A 276 12.76 9.55 -0.75
CA HIS A 276 12.17 8.38 -1.43
C HIS A 276 10.82 8.02 -0.81
N ILE A 277 10.76 8.00 0.53
CA ILE A 277 9.55 7.71 1.28
C ILE A 277 8.46 8.76 0.99
N ALA A 278 8.80 10.06 1.06
CA ALA A 278 7.86 11.13 0.74
C ALA A 278 7.32 11.01 -0.70
N ALA A 279 8.18 10.64 -1.66
CA ALA A 279 7.79 10.44 -3.05
C ALA A 279 6.86 9.24 -3.21
N GLN A 280 7.15 8.12 -2.57
CA GLN A 280 6.33 6.91 -2.59
C GLN A 280 4.91 7.16 -2.05
N PHE A 281 4.81 7.89 -0.93
CA PHE A 281 3.53 8.16 -0.28
C PHE A 281 2.77 9.36 -0.87
N GLY A 282 3.39 10.16 -1.71
CA GLY A 282 2.72 11.22 -2.49
C GLY A 282 2.72 12.61 -1.82
N HIS A 283 3.59 12.85 -0.85
CA HIS A 283 3.64 14.09 -0.09
C HIS A 283 4.48 15.17 -0.79
N HIS A 284 3.91 15.82 -1.83
CA HIS A 284 4.61 16.75 -2.71
C HIS A 284 5.20 17.98 -1.99
N GLU A 285 4.54 18.48 -0.93
CA GLU A 285 5.07 19.59 -0.13
C GLU A 285 6.31 19.18 0.67
N ILE A 286 6.32 17.96 1.23
CA ILE A 286 7.48 17.39 1.93
C ILE A 286 8.61 17.13 0.95
N VAL A 287 8.29 16.63 -0.24
CA VAL A 287 9.27 16.47 -1.33
C VAL A 287 9.95 17.81 -1.64
N SER A 288 9.19 18.92 -1.72
CA SER A 288 9.74 20.26 -1.96
C SER A 288 10.74 20.69 -0.88
N LEU A 289 10.48 20.36 0.40
CA LEU A 289 11.39 20.65 1.51
C LEU A 289 12.65 19.77 1.44
N LEU A 290 12.49 18.47 1.18
CA LEU A 290 13.59 17.51 1.24
C LEU A 290 14.54 17.58 0.04
N VAL A 291 14.05 17.96 -1.15
CA VAL A 291 14.90 18.06 -2.36
C VAL A 291 16.07 19.01 -2.18
N SER A 292 15.87 20.13 -1.46
CA SER A 292 16.91 21.14 -1.25
C SER A 292 18.03 20.68 -0.31
N VAL A 293 17.74 19.74 0.60
CA VAL A 293 18.66 19.27 1.65
C VAL A 293 19.19 17.85 1.40
N THR A 294 18.64 17.15 0.42
CA THR A 294 19.09 15.79 0.08
C THR A 294 20.25 15.82 -0.91
N SER A 295 21.31 15.07 -0.62
CA SER A 295 22.50 14.99 -1.46
C SER A 295 22.20 14.36 -2.83
N ARG A 296 22.50 15.10 -3.91
CA ARG A 296 22.37 14.60 -5.28
C ARG A 296 23.26 13.38 -5.55
N ALA A 297 24.41 13.30 -4.92
CA ALA A 297 25.30 12.13 -5.04
C ALA A 297 24.65 10.89 -4.44
N ARG A 298 24.03 11.00 -3.27
CA ARG A 298 23.28 9.90 -2.64
C ARG A 298 22.11 9.43 -3.51
N LEU A 299 21.37 10.35 -4.11
CA LEU A 299 20.26 10.02 -5.01
C LEU A 299 20.72 9.31 -6.29
N ARG A 300 21.89 9.65 -6.83
CA ARG A 300 22.45 8.96 -8.01
C ARG A 300 22.90 7.53 -7.72
N HIS A 301 23.36 7.26 -6.51
CA HIS A 301 23.83 5.94 -6.09
C HIS A 301 22.72 5.08 -5.44
N SER A 302 21.52 5.64 -5.26
CA SER A 302 20.39 4.86 -4.75
C SER A 302 19.90 3.88 -5.83
N CYS A 303 19.53 2.68 -5.38
CA CYS A 303 19.04 1.62 -6.28
C CYS A 303 17.77 2.00 -7.04
N VAL A 304 16.91 2.79 -6.40
CA VAL A 304 15.66 3.32 -6.96
C VAL A 304 15.65 4.83 -6.76
N ARG A 305 15.21 5.59 -7.75
CA ARG A 305 15.12 7.06 -7.62
C ARG A 305 13.73 7.50 -7.16
N PRO A 306 13.59 8.64 -6.48
CA PRO A 306 12.28 9.15 -6.03
C PRO A 306 11.25 9.24 -7.14
N LEU A 307 11.67 9.59 -8.38
CA LEU A 307 10.79 9.70 -9.55
C LEU A 307 10.18 8.35 -9.96
N HIS A 308 10.95 7.25 -9.85
CA HIS A 308 10.43 5.90 -10.13
C HIS A 308 9.36 5.49 -9.12
N LEU A 309 9.59 5.78 -7.82
CA LEU A 309 8.60 5.50 -6.76
C LEU A 309 7.33 6.34 -6.93
N ALA A 310 7.47 7.61 -7.31
CA ALA A 310 6.34 8.47 -7.63
C ALA A 310 5.53 7.91 -8.81
N ALA A 311 6.20 7.43 -9.86
CA ALA A 311 5.58 6.83 -11.03
C ALA A 311 4.91 5.49 -10.71
N GLU A 312 5.56 4.64 -9.93
CA GLU A 312 5.03 3.34 -9.50
C GLU A 312 3.73 3.47 -8.70
N HIS A 313 3.59 4.53 -7.90
CA HIS A 313 2.46 4.74 -6.99
C HIS A 313 1.46 5.82 -7.48
N ASN A 314 1.51 6.23 -8.74
CA ASN A 314 0.65 7.26 -9.34
C ASN A 314 0.69 8.61 -8.59
N ARG A 315 1.88 9.10 -8.26
CA ARG A 315 2.04 10.37 -7.52
C ARG A 315 2.40 11.51 -8.49
N HIS A 316 1.46 11.88 -9.39
CA HIS A 316 1.69 12.87 -10.44
C HIS A 316 2.15 14.24 -9.90
N ALA A 317 1.56 14.71 -8.78
CA ALA A 317 1.98 15.97 -8.16
C ALA A 317 3.45 15.93 -7.67
N VAL A 318 3.89 14.80 -7.10
CA VAL A 318 5.28 14.58 -6.70
C VAL A 318 6.19 14.52 -7.93
N ALA A 319 5.79 13.80 -8.97
CA ALA A 319 6.55 13.74 -10.22
C ALA A 319 6.77 15.14 -10.81
N ALA A 320 5.71 15.97 -10.84
CA ALA A 320 5.80 17.34 -11.30
C ALA A 320 6.78 18.19 -10.48
N VAL A 321 6.77 18.05 -9.14
CA VAL A 321 7.71 18.77 -8.26
C VAL A 321 9.15 18.30 -8.50
N LEU A 322 9.39 16.99 -8.58
CA LEU A 322 10.72 16.43 -8.80
C LEU A 322 11.29 16.90 -10.15
N LEU A 323 10.51 16.87 -11.22
CA LEU A 323 10.91 17.33 -12.55
C LEU A 323 11.20 18.84 -12.57
N LYS A 324 10.36 19.65 -11.91
CA LYS A 324 10.58 21.10 -11.76
C LYS A 324 11.88 21.41 -11.01
N THR A 325 12.29 20.57 -10.08
CA THR A 325 13.54 20.72 -9.31
C THR A 325 14.77 20.13 -9.99
N GLY A 326 14.63 19.66 -11.24
CA GLY A 326 15.73 19.20 -12.08
C GLY A 326 16.04 17.70 -11.93
N ALA A 327 15.06 16.89 -11.56
CA ALA A 327 15.19 15.45 -11.66
C ALA A 327 15.25 15.04 -13.14
N ASP A 328 16.17 14.14 -13.47
CA ASP A 328 16.31 13.61 -14.83
C ASP A 328 15.12 12.68 -15.13
N VAL A 329 14.29 13.07 -16.10
CA VAL A 329 13.11 12.33 -16.53
C VAL A 329 13.47 10.97 -17.15
N ASN A 330 14.66 10.91 -17.82
CA ASN A 330 15.17 9.75 -18.53
C ASN A 330 16.14 8.91 -17.69
N ALA A 331 16.18 9.17 -16.38
CA ALA A 331 16.99 8.39 -15.47
C ALA A 331 16.55 6.92 -15.45
N THR A 332 17.49 6.01 -15.69
CA THR A 332 17.25 4.56 -15.64
C THR A 332 17.66 3.97 -14.29
N LEU A 333 17.04 2.85 -13.93
CA LEU A 333 17.52 1.99 -12.84
C LEU A 333 18.83 1.31 -13.25
N ALA A 334 19.62 0.91 -12.25
CA ALA A 334 20.77 0.03 -12.50
C ALA A 334 20.29 -1.35 -12.99
N ASP A 335 21.07 -2.00 -13.86
CA ASP A 335 20.72 -3.29 -14.49
C ASP A 335 20.35 -4.36 -13.44
N SER A 336 21.12 -4.46 -12.36
CA SER A 336 20.85 -5.38 -11.24
C SER A 336 19.49 -5.16 -10.56
N HIS A 337 18.90 -3.96 -10.70
CA HIS A 337 17.58 -3.63 -10.18
C HIS A 337 16.49 -3.85 -11.22
N SER A 338 16.74 -3.51 -12.48
CA SER A 338 15.81 -3.73 -13.58
C SER A 338 15.58 -5.23 -13.85
N GLU A 339 16.59 -6.07 -13.64
CA GLU A 339 16.49 -7.54 -13.74
C GLU A 339 15.53 -8.20 -12.75
N ARG A 340 15.17 -7.51 -11.66
CA ARG A 340 14.13 -7.99 -10.72
C ARG A 340 12.73 -7.98 -11.31
N TYR A 341 12.54 -7.26 -12.40
CA TYR A 341 11.27 -7.20 -13.11
C TYR A 341 11.34 -8.06 -14.36
N ALA A 342 10.31 -8.88 -14.60
CA ALA A 342 10.25 -9.79 -15.76
C ALA A 342 10.35 -9.05 -17.12
N ASP A 343 9.96 -7.78 -17.16
CA ASP A 343 10.00 -6.90 -18.34
C ASP A 343 11.24 -6.00 -18.36
N ARG A 344 12.16 -6.17 -17.40
CA ARG A 344 13.41 -5.38 -17.27
C ARG A 344 13.18 -3.86 -17.34
N ARG A 345 12.05 -3.39 -16.80
CA ARG A 345 11.71 -1.96 -16.78
C ARG A 345 12.80 -1.13 -16.09
N ALA A 346 13.13 0.01 -16.65
CA ALA A 346 14.21 0.85 -16.16
C ALA A 346 13.80 2.31 -15.96
N THR A 347 12.83 2.84 -16.73
CA THR A 347 12.44 4.25 -16.67
C THR A 347 11.21 4.52 -15.82
N ALA A 348 11.10 5.74 -15.29
CA ALA A 348 9.91 6.19 -14.54
C ALA A 348 8.64 6.14 -15.41
N LEU A 349 8.75 6.47 -16.72
CA LEU A 349 7.64 6.39 -17.64
C LEU A 349 7.08 4.96 -17.75
N TYR A 350 7.97 3.99 -17.90
CA TYR A 350 7.54 2.60 -17.98
C TYR A 350 6.87 2.13 -16.67
N PHE A 351 7.38 2.53 -15.51
CA PHE A 351 6.73 2.26 -14.23
C PHE A 351 5.32 2.83 -14.15
N ALA A 352 5.12 4.08 -14.59
CA ALA A 352 3.80 4.70 -14.63
C ALA A 352 2.84 3.90 -15.50
N ILE A 353 3.25 3.55 -16.72
CA ILE A 353 2.42 2.80 -17.68
C ILE A 353 2.15 1.38 -17.17
N ALA A 354 3.16 0.67 -16.66
CA ALA A 354 3.02 -0.66 -16.14
C ALA A 354 2.06 -0.76 -14.95
N ASN A 355 1.86 0.32 -14.21
CA ASN A 355 0.91 0.39 -13.09
C ASN A 355 -0.42 1.07 -13.45
N GLY A 356 -0.57 1.53 -14.70
CA GLY A 356 -1.80 2.18 -15.17
C GLY A 356 -1.96 3.63 -14.70
N SER A 357 -0.86 4.28 -14.34
CA SER A 357 -0.80 5.67 -13.82
C SER A 357 -0.81 6.67 -14.97
N THR A 358 -1.95 6.87 -15.64
CA THR A 358 -2.07 7.71 -16.85
C THR A 358 -1.68 9.16 -16.59
N GLU A 359 -2.12 9.74 -15.46
CA GLU A 359 -1.80 11.13 -15.10
C GLU A 359 -0.30 11.35 -14.90
N THR A 360 0.36 10.40 -14.22
CA THR A 360 1.81 10.47 -14.04
C THR A 360 2.56 10.26 -15.35
N ALA A 361 2.09 9.35 -16.22
CA ALA A 361 2.65 9.16 -17.54
C ALA A 361 2.54 10.44 -18.40
N GLU A 362 1.42 11.15 -18.31
CA GLU A 362 1.24 12.43 -19.00
C GLU A 362 2.24 13.50 -18.52
N VAL A 363 2.42 13.62 -17.20
CA VAL A 363 3.41 14.56 -16.62
C VAL A 363 4.82 14.23 -17.09
N LEU A 364 5.20 12.95 -17.12
CA LEU A 364 6.52 12.52 -17.59
C LEU A 364 6.73 12.78 -19.09
N LEU A 365 5.72 12.49 -19.92
CA LEU A 365 5.76 12.75 -21.35
C LEU A 365 5.82 14.25 -21.67
N ASN A 366 5.11 15.08 -20.89
CA ASN A 366 5.19 16.55 -21.01
C ASN A 366 6.58 17.08 -20.65
N ALA A 367 7.29 16.38 -19.78
CA ALA A 367 8.68 16.71 -19.40
C ALA A 367 9.74 16.13 -20.39
N GLY A 368 9.32 15.48 -21.47
CA GLY A 368 10.24 14.94 -22.48
C GLY A 368 10.77 13.54 -22.19
N ALA A 369 9.96 12.68 -21.55
CA ALA A 369 10.34 11.28 -21.35
C ALA A 369 10.52 10.56 -22.70
N ASP A 370 11.64 9.86 -22.84
CA ASP A 370 11.99 9.09 -24.03
C ASP A 370 11.30 7.71 -24.00
N LEU A 371 10.65 7.38 -25.11
CA LEU A 371 9.90 6.14 -25.32
C LEU A 371 10.77 4.94 -25.70
N SER A 372 12.06 5.16 -25.98
CA SER A 372 12.96 4.14 -26.53
C SER A 372 13.94 3.52 -25.53
N LEU A 373 13.99 4.00 -24.30
CA LEU A 373 15.00 3.62 -23.31
C LEU A 373 14.77 2.24 -22.67
N ASP A 374 13.54 1.79 -22.62
CA ASP A 374 13.21 0.48 -22.04
C ASP A 374 13.28 -0.65 -23.09
N PRO A 375 13.69 -1.87 -22.72
CA PRO A 375 13.81 -3.01 -23.64
C PRO A 375 12.48 -3.38 -24.31
N VAL A 376 11.37 -3.17 -23.59
CA VAL A 376 10.02 -3.35 -24.12
C VAL A 376 9.38 -1.98 -24.31
N SER A 377 8.84 -1.72 -25.51
CA SER A 377 8.19 -0.45 -25.80
C SER A 377 7.06 -0.15 -24.79
N PRO A 378 7.02 1.07 -24.23
CA PRO A 378 5.94 1.52 -23.35
C PRO A 378 4.55 1.35 -23.98
N LEU A 379 4.42 1.50 -25.32
CA LEU A 379 3.17 1.27 -26.03
C LEU A 379 2.70 -0.18 -25.90
N LEU A 380 3.59 -1.17 -26.03
CA LEU A 380 3.23 -2.57 -25.88
C LEU A 380 2.71 -2.87 -24.48
N MET A 381 3.30 -2.25 -23.46
CA MET A 381 2.82 -2.39 -22.09
C MET A 381 1.43 -1.76 -21.90
N ALA A 382 1.18 -0.57 -22.45
CA ALA A 382 -0.11 0.10 -22.39
C ALA A 382 -1.20 -0.73 -23.10
N VAL A 383 -0.89 -1.29 -24.25
CA VAL A 383 -1.77 -2.20 -25.01
C VAL A 383 -2.09 -3.46 -24.19
N ARG A 384 -1.08 -4.09 -23.62
CA ARG A 384 -1.26 -5.26 -22.75
C ARG A 384 -2.17 -4.98 -21.54
N ARG A 385 -2.10 -3.76 -21.01
CA ARG A 385 -2.98 -3.31 -19.92
C ARG A 385 -4.40 -3.02 -20.37
N GLY A 386 -4.62 -2.84 -21.67
CA GLY A 386 -5.92 -2.51 -22.24
C GLY A 386 -6.36 -1.06 -21.99
N CYS A 387 -5.45 -0.17 -21.59
CA CYS A 387 -5.76 1.22 -21.25
C CYS A 387 -5.76 2.10 -22.52
N VAL A 388 -6.94 2.37 -23.09
CA VAL A 388 -7.11 3.16 -24.32
C VAL A 388 -6.59 4.58 -24.15
N SER A 389 -6.82 5.23 -23.00
CA SER A 389 -6.36 6.60 -22.72
C SER A 389 -4.82 6.71 -22.76
N THR A 390 -4.12 5.79 -22.11
CA THR A 390 -2.65 5.75 -22.13
C THR A 390 -2.11 5.44 -23.51
N VAL A 391 -2.75 4.50 -24.25
CA VAL A 391 -2.39 4.19 -25.65
C VAL A 391 -2.57 5.41 -26.54
N SER A 392 -3.71 6.10 -26.44
CA SER A 392 -3.96 7.33 -27.21
C SER A 392 -2.93 8.42 -26.90
N LEU A 393 -2.57 8.60 -25.62
CA LEU A 393 -1.55 9.55 -25.19
C LEU A 393 -0.18 9.22 -25.79
N LEU A 394 0.24 7.95 -25.74
CA LEU A 394 1.51 7.50 -26.32
C LEU A 394 1.56 7.66 -27.84
N LEU A 395 0.46 7.34 -28.52
CA LEU A 395 0.34 7.53 -29.96
C LEU A 395 0.36 9.00 -30.36
N GLN A 396 -0.19 9.91 -29.54
CA GLN A 396 -0.05 11.36 -29.75
C GLN A 396 1.40 11.83 -29.64
N ARG A 397 2.20 11.14 -28.84
CA ARG A 397 3.65 11.40 -28.66
C ARG A 397 4.53 10.55 -29.56
N GLU A 398 4.00 10.05 -30.67
CA GLU A 398 4.72 9.35 -31.74
C GLU A 398 5.32 8.00 -31.33
N ALA A 399 4.75 7.33 -30.32
CA ALA A 399 5.15 5.97 -29.97
C ALA A 399 5.08 5.04 -31.19
N ASP A 400 6.07 4.15 -31.31
CA ASP A 400 6.16 3.23 -32.45
C ASP A 400 5.07 2.15 -32.37
N VAL A 401 4.10 2.23 -33.26
CA VAL A 401 3.02 1.25 -33.44
C VAL A 401 3.53 -0.10 -33.94
N HIS A 402 4.69 -0.12 -34.61
CA HIS A 402 5.29 -1.32 -35.16
C HIS A 402 6.30 -1.98 -34.20
N ALA A 403 6.37 -1.51 -32.97
CA ALA A 403 7.24 -2.07 -31.94
C ALA A 403 7.07 -3.58 -31.81
N ARG A 404 8.18 -4.29 -31.70
CA ARG A 404 8.23 -5.76 -31.53
C ARG A 404 8.54 -6.13 -30.09
N ILE A 405 8.10 -7.31 -29.69
CA ILE A 405 8.51 -7.90 -28.41
C ILE A 405 9.85 -8.59 -28.63
N PRO A 406 10.95 -8.20 -27.93
CA PRO A 406 12.29 -8.74 -28.20
C PRO A 406 12.40 -10.26 -28.10
N SER A 407 11.63 -10.86 -27.18
CA SER A 407 11.64 -12.31 -26.91
C SER A 407 10.60 -13.11 -27.72
N TYR A 408 9.81 -12.46 -28.56
CA TYR A 408 8.74 -13.12 -29.32
C TYR A 408 8.69 -12.61 -30.75
N ALA A 409 9.22 -13.40 -31.66
CA ALA A 409 9.23 -13.07 -33.09
C ALA A 409 7.86 -13.33 -33.71
N THR A 410 7.24 -12.29 -34.29
CA THR A 410 6.00 -12.36 -35.06
C THR A 410 6.19 -11.76 -36.45
N THR A 411 5.40 -12.21 -37.45
CA THR A 411 5.37 -11.60 -38.80
C THR A 411 4.40 -10.44 -38.87
N PHE A 412 3.63 -10.20 -37.86
CA PHE A 412 2.63 -9.14 -37.73
C PHE A 412 2.92 -8.25 -36.52
N PRO A 413 2.33 -7.05 -36.42
CA PRO A 413 2.59 -6.16 -35.27
C PRO A 413 2.25 -6.77 -33.93
N ALA A 414 3.16 -6.66 -32.96
CA ALA A 414 2.97 -7.19 -31.62
C ALA A 414 1.75 -6.57 -30.90
N VAL A 415 1.40 -5.33 -31.22
CA VAL A 415 0.22 -4.65 -30.70
C VAL A 415 -1.08 -5.39 -31.05
N VAL A 416 -1.16 -6.00 -32.23
CA VAL A 416 -2.33 -6.81 -32.62
C VAL A 416 -2.43 -8.06 -31.75
N ALA A 417 -1.30 -8.73 -31.52
CA ALA A 417 -1.27 -9.92 -30.66
C ALA A 417 -1.68 -9.62 -29.21
N LEU A 418 -1.33 -8.43 -28.70
CA LEU A 418 -1.61 -8.03 -27.33
C LEU A 418 -3.03 -7.49 -27.12
N CYS A 419 -3.72 -7.02 -28.17
CA CYS A 419 -5.11 -6.54 -28.05
C CYS A 419 -6.08 -7.64 -27.66
N GLY A 420 -5.83 -8.88 -28.04
CA GLY A 420 -6.67 -10.03 -27.72
C GLY A 420 -8.14 -9.77 -28.11
N ASN A 421 -9.01 -9.68 -27.11
CA ASN A 421 -10.44 -9.45 -27.26
C ASN A 421 -10.87 -7.97 -27.15
N ASN A 422 -9.92 -7.02 -27.10
CA ASN A 422 -10.20 -5.59 -26.96
C ASN A 422 -10.28 -4.90 -28.34
N LEU A 423 -11.41 -5.06 -29.02
CA LEU A 423 -11.64 -4.49 -30.35
C LEU A 423 -11.55 -2.95 -30.38
N PRO A 424 -12.08 -2.19 -29.38
CA PRO A 424 -11.91 -0.73 -29.36
C PRO A 424 -10.44 -0.30 -29.34
N LEU A 425 -9.60 -1.04 -28.61
CA LEU A 425 -8.16 -0.77 -28.55
C LEU A 425 -7.49 -1.09 -29.88
N LEU A 426 -7.85 -2.21 -30.51
CA LEU A 426 -7.34 -2.59 -31.81
C LEU A 426 -7.74 -1.54 -32.85
N LYS A 427 -8.99 -1.06 -32.85
CA LYS A 427 -9.46 0.03 -33.73
C LYS A 427 -8.61 1.28 -33.54
N CYS A 428 -8.37 1.69 -32.29
CA CYS A 428 -7.52 2.85 -31.96
C CYS A 428 -6.11 2.71 -32.58
N LEU A 429 -5.48 1.54 -32.49
CA LEU A 429 -4.15 1.29 -33.07
C LEU A 429 -4.16 1.33 -34.61
N LEU A 430 -5.15 0.72 -35.22
CA LEU A 430 -5.33 0.70 -36.68
C LEU A 430 -5.59 2.11 -37.25
N ASP A 431 -6.40 2.91 -36.56
CA ASP A 431 -6.65 4.30 -36.88
C ASP A 431 -5.38 5.17 -36.79
N ASN A 432 -4.45 4.78 -35.93
CA ASN A 432 -3.16 5.43 -35.79
C ASN A 432 -2.04 4.79 -36.64
N GLY A 433 -2.38 3.99 -37.65
CA GLY A 433 -1.46 3.52 -38.69
C GLY A 433 -0.75 2.20 -38.35
N CYS A 434 -1.32 1.37 -37.50
CA CYS A 434 -0.85 -0.01 -37.36
C CYS A 434 -1.00 -0.76 -38.69
N ASP A 435 0.03 -1.51 -39.08
CA ASP A 435 0.04 -2.25 -40.36
C ASP A 435 -0.89 -3.47 -40.28
N ALA A 436 -2.12 -3.31 -40.73
CA ALA A 436 -3.09 -4.38 -40.87
C ALA A 436 -2.74 -5.38 -41.99
N LEU A 437 -2.02 -4.95 -43.02
CA LEU A 437 -1.70 -5.80 -44.18
C LEU A 437 -0.78 -6.95 -43.82
N SER A 438 0.17 -6.72 -42.93
CA SER A 438 1.09 -7.75 -42.43
C SER A 438 0.37 -8.93 -41.75
N CYS A 439 -0.85 -8.74 -41.24
CA CYS A 439 -1.67 -9.83 -40.66
C CYS A 439 -2.15 -10.83 -41.73
N PHE A 440 -2.23 -10.41 -42.99
CA PHE A 440 -2.67 -11.23 -44.11
C PHE A 440 -1.51 -11.77 -44.98
N THR A 441 -0.26 -11.41 -44.67
CA THR A 441 0.93 -11.98 -45.30
C THR A 441 1.27 -13.32 -44.66
N CYS A 442 0.99 -14.40 -45.40
CA CYS A 442 1.30 -15.76 -44.95
C CYS A 442 2.34 -16.40 -45.87
N THR A 443 3.39 -17.01 -45.31
CA THR A 443 4.46 -17.66 -46.07
C THR A 443 4.00 -18.93 -46.80
N TYR A 444 2.87 -19.54 -46.37
CA TYR A 444 2.32 -20.76 -46.97
C TYR A 444 1.25 -20.49 -48.04
N GLY A 445 0.67 -19.30 -48.07
CA GLY A 445 -0.38 -18.96 -49.02
C GLY A 445 -1.56 -19.95 -48.99
N CYS A 446 -1.89 -20.51 -50.15
CA CYS A 446 -2.94 -21.52 -50.27
C CYS A 446 -2.47 -22.96 -49.95
N ALA A 447 -1.18 -23.19 -49.69
CA ALA A 447 -0.67 -24.51 -49.29
C ALA A 447 -1.12 -24.89 -47.86
N PRO A 448 -1.22 -26.19 -47.55
CA PRO A 448 -1.52 -26.64 -46.18
C PRO A 448 -0.43 -26.15 -45.22
N HIS A 449 -0.88 -25.60 -44.09
CA HIS A 449 0.05 -25.22 -43.02
C HIS A 449 0.58 -26.49 -42.37
N PRO A 450 1.87 -26.53 -41.95
CA PRO A 450 2.39 -27.68 -41.20
C PRO A 450 1.56 -27.85 -39.95
N THR A 451 1.21 -29.09 -39.65
CA THR A 451 0.58 -29.48 -38.37
C THR A 451 1.57 -29.19 -37.26
N SER A 452 1.52 -28.00 -36.70
CA SER A 452 2.33 -27.66 -35.56
C SER A 452 1.77 -28.36 -34.34
N GLY A 453 2.56 -29.23 -33.71
CA GLY A 453 2.42 -29.42 -32.29
C GLY A 453 2.50 -28.02 -31.68
N GLY A 454 1.38 -27.55 -31.12
CA GLY A 454 1.28 -26.19 -30.59
C GLY A 454 2.42 -25.89 -29.63
N PRO A 455 2.84 -24.65 -29.46
CA PRO A 455 3.81 -24.31 -28.44
C PRO A 455 3.24 -24.80 -27.11
N HIS A 456 3.83 -25.87 -26.57
CA HIS A 456 3.54 -26.33 -25.23
C HIS A 456 3.94 -25.23 -24.26
N ILE A 457 2.99 -24.40 -23.87
CA ILE A 457 3.12 -23.53 -22.70
C ILE A 457 3.20 -24.47 -21.51
N ARG A 458 4.41 -24.88 -21.15
CA ARG A 458 4.66 -25.51 -19.88
C ARG A 458 4.46 -24.46 -18.81
N THR A 459 3.30 -24.49 -18.18
CA THR A 459 3.10 -23.88 -16.87
C THR A 459 3.99 -24.59 -15.88
N VAL A 460 5.15 -24.04 -15.60
CA VAL A 460 5.95 -24.45 -14.44
C VAL A 460 5.22 -23.91 -13.21
N GLY A 461 4.38 -24.77 -12.64
CA GLY A 461 3.76 -24.52 -11.35
C GLY A 461 4.73 -24.94 -10.24
N SER A 462 5.12 -23.99 -9.42
CA SER A 462 5.38 -24.24 -8.02
C SER A 462 4.96 -23.01 -7.23
N ASN A 463 4.01 -23.24 -6.34
CA ASN A 463 3.38 -22.35 -5.36
C ASN A 463 2.18 -21.52 -5.84
N GLY A 464 1.06 -22.16 -5.83
CA GLY A 464 -0.30 -21.87 -5.39
C GLY A 464 -0.75 -20.41 -5.27
N ILE A 465 -0.83 -19.65 -6.39
CA ILE A 465 -1.83 -18.60 -6.56
C ILE A 465 -2.28 -18.68 -8.02
N VAL A 466 -3.44 -19.27 -8.23
CA VAL A 466 -4.14 -19.29 -9.52
C VAL A 466 -4.69 -17.88 -9.75
N LEU A 467 -3.96 -17.05 -10.49
CA LEU A 467 -4.55 -15.91 -11.17
C LEU A 467 -5.00 -16.40 -12.55
N GLN A 468 -6.29 -16.68 -12.66
CA GLN A 468 -6.97 -16.87 -13.95
C GLN A 468 -6.83 -15.59 -14.78
N THR A 469 -5.84 -15.57 -15.68
CA THR A 469 -5.81 -14.66 -16.83
C THR A 469 -5.25 -15.43 -18.02
N ASP A 470 -6.15 -16.12 -18.73
CA ASP A 470 -5.88 -17.00 -19.87
C ASP A 470 -5.40 -16.32 -21.16
N ASN A 471 -4.88 -15.07 -21.11
CA ASN A 471 -4.53 -14.31 -22.31
C ASN A 471 -3.19 -13.55 -22.23
N MET A 472 -2.18 -14.10 -21.53
CA MET A 472 -0.91 -13.40 -21.39
C MET A 472 0.19 -14.11 -22.18
N LEU A 473 0.61 -13.52 -23.31
CA LEU A 473 1.90 -13.84 -23.91
C LEU A 473 3.00 -13.48 -22.89
N PRO A 474 3.84 -14.42 -22.47
CA PRO A 474 4.94 -14.12 -21.55
C PRO A 474 5.98 -13.26 -22.29
N PHE A 475 6.51 -12.22 -21.63
CA PHE A 475 7.68 -11.51 -22.14
C PHE A 475 8.96 -12.35 -22.09
N THR A 476 8.90 -13.52 -21.44
CA THR A 476 10.00 -14.48 -21.38
C THR A 476 9.59 -15.76 -22.13
N CYS A 477 10.11 -15.98 -23.33
CA CYS A 477 10.12 -17.29 -23.98
C CYS A 477 11.43 -18.00 -23.67
N SER A 478 11.32 -19.29 -23.34
CA SER A 478 12.44 -20.21 -23.42
C SER A 478 12.96 -20.28 -24.89
N GLU A 479 14.25 -20.31 -25.05
CA GLU A 479 15.04 -20.25 -26.30
C GLU A 479 14.80 -21.41 -27.30
N SER A 480 13.57 -21.71 -27.71
CA SER A 480 13.33 -22.89 -28.55
C SER A 480 12.35 -22.71 -29.71
N SER A 481 12.24 -21.51 -30.30
CA SER A 481 11.52 -21.38 -31.57
C SER A 481 12.28 -20.46 -32.53
N GLU A 482 13.03 -21.05 -33.44
CA GLU A 482 13.73 -20.34 -34.52
C GLU A 482 12.81 -19.70 -35.56
N ARG A 483 11.49 -19.90 -35.44
CA ARG A 483 10.52 -19.47 -36.45
C ARG A 483 9.54 -18.44 -35.89
N ALA A 484 9.39 -17.32 -36.62
CA ALA A 484 8.42 -16.29 -36.29
C ALA A 484 6.97 -16.79 -36.45
N THR A 485 6.16 -16.56 -35.42
CA THR A 485 4.73 -16.90 -35.43
C THR A 485 3.97 -16.02 -36.42
N GLN A 486 3.11 -16.64 -37.26
CA GLN A 486 2.27 -15.92 -38.22
C GLN A 486 0.91 -15.59 -37.63
N PHE A 487 0.26 -14.53 -38.12
CA PHE A 487 -1.06 -14.13 -37.64
C PHE A 487 -2.10 -15.24 -37.75
N CYS A 488 -2.13 -15.99 -38.87
CA CYS A 488 -3.05 -17.10 -39.08
C CYS A 488 -2.85 -18.25 -38.06
N GLU A 489 -1.64 -18.45 -37.59
CA GLU A 489 -1.32 -19.45 -36.55
C GLU A 489 -1.80 -18.98 -35.19
N TRP A 490 -1.49 -17.72 -34.85
CA TRP A 490 -1.88 -17.11 -33.59
C TRP A 490 -3.39 -16.98 -33.42
N ILE A 491 -4.13 -16.49 -34.43
CA ILE A 491 -5.58 -16.28 -34.36
C ILE A 491 -6.35 -17.60 -34.32
N SER A 492 -5.75 -18.69 -34.80
CA SER A 492 -6.33 -20.05 -34.77
C SER A 492 -6.10 -20.79 -33.44
N THR A 493 -5.40 -20.21 -32.48
CA THR A 493 -5.20 -20.81 -31.17
C THR A 493 -6.52 -20.91 -30.41
N SER A 494 -6.65 -21.89 -29.49
CA SER A 494 -7.87 -22.14 -28.72
C SER A 494 -8.37 -20.91 -27.94
N GLY A 495 -7.43 -20.05 -27.47
CA GLY A 495 -7.77 -18.81 -26.77
C GLY A 495 -8.30 -17.70 -27.67
N MET A 496 -7.87 -17.65 -28.94
CA MET A 496 -8.17 -16.56 -29.86
C MET A 496 -9.24 -16.88 -30.90
N CYS A 497 -9.44 -18.15 -31.23
CA CYS A 497 -10.34 -18.57 -32.29
C CYS A 497 -11.78 -18.02 -32.16
N ARG A 498 -12.28 -17.81 -30.94
CA ARG A 498 -13.62 -17.25 -30.70
C ARG A 498 -13.75 -15.77 -31.13
N TRP A 499 -12.64 -15.04 -31.20
CA TRP A 499 -12.59 -13.62 -31.56
C TRP A 499 -12.14 -13.38 -33.02
N ALA A 500 -11.85 -14.46 -33.75
CA ALA A 500 -11.24 -14.39 -35.07
C ALA A 500 -12.08 -13.61 -36.08
N GLY A 501 -13.38 -13.87 -36.17
CA GLY A 501 -14.28 -13.17 -37.06
C GLY A 501 -14.26 -11.65 -36.88
N PRO A 502 -14.59 -11.15 -35.67
CA PRO A 502 -14.57 -9.70 -35.36
C PRO A 502 -13.21 -9.04 -35.55
N ILE A 503 -12.09 -9.71 -35.23
CA ILE A 503 -10.74 -9.18 -35.41
C ILE A 503 -10.42 -9.08 -36.91
N ILE A 504 -10.69 -10.14 -37.68
CA ILE A 504 -10.43 -10.15 -39.13
C ILE A 504 -11.30 -9.11 -39.83
N ASP A 505 -12.57 -8.96 -39.45
CA ASP A 505 -13.48 -7.97 -40.03
C ASP A 505 -12.93 -6.54 -39.83
N LEU A 506 -12.53 -6.22 -38.58
CA LEU A 506 -11.93 -4.93 -38.25
C LEU A 506 -10.62 -4.68 -39.05
N LEU A 507 -9.74 -5.69 -39.14
CA LEU A 507 -8.51 -5.58 -39.95
C LEU A 507 -8.82 -5.32 -41.44
N LEU A 508 -9.87 -5.96 -41.95
CA LEU A 508 -10.31 -5.80 -43.35
C LEU A 508 -10.80 -4.38 -43.66
N GLU A 509 -11.26 -3.63 -42.70
CA GLU A 509 -11.61 -2.20 -42.91
C GLU A 509 -10.40 -1.31 -43.19
N HIS A 510 -9.21 -1.75 -42.72
CA HIS A 510 -7.96 -0.99 -42.82
C HIS A 510 -7.01 -1.48 -43.91
N VAL A 511 -7.43 -2.40 -44.76
CA VAL A 511 -6.63 -2.93 -45.87
C VAL A 511 -7.38 -2.83 -47.21
N GLY A 512 -6.65 -2.84 -48.30
CA GLY A 512 -7.22 -2.92 -49.63
C GLY A 512 -7.67 -4.35 -49.97
N HIS A 513 -7.16 -4.89 -51.08
CA HIS A 513 -7.42 -6.27 -51.46
C HIS A 513 -6.43 -7.22 -50.76
N VAL A 514 -6.95 -8.27 -50.15
CA VAL A 514 -6.14 -9.30 -49.47
C VAL A 514 -6.49 -10.69 -49.98
N ARG A 515 -5.52 -11.61 -49.91
CA ARG A 515 -5.75 -13.03 -50.15
C ARG A 515 -5.66 -13.78 -48.83
N LEU A 516 -6.72 -14.51 -48.47
CA LEU A 516 -6.71 -15.34 -47.29
C LEU A 516 -5.89 -16.61 -47.54
N CYS A 517 -5.06 -17.01 -46.61
CA CYS A 517 -4.39 -18.32 -46.61
C CYS A 517 -5.38 -19.45 -46.27
N SER A 518 -4.99 -20.69 -46.55
CA SER A 518 -5.84 -21.87 -46.28
C SER A 518 -6.34 -21.91 -44.83
N LYS A 519 -5.47 -21.64 -43.86
CA LYS A 519 -5.80 -21.68 -42.44
C LYS A 519 -6.81 -20.62 -42.00
N LEU A 520 -6.70 -19.39 -42.48
CA LEU A 520 -7.70 -18.34 -42.24
C LEU A 520 -9.04 -18.67 -42.91
N THR A 521 -9.00 -19.27 -44.10
CA THR A 521 -10.20 -19.71 -44.82
C THR A 521 -10.94 -20.81 -44.02
N GLU A 522 -10.22 -21.83 -43.58
CA GLU A 522 -10.76 -22.91 -42.76
C GLU A 522 -11.35 -22.37 -41.43
N LEU A 523 -10.65 -21.41 -40.78
CA LEU A 523 -11.12 -20.79 -39.55
C LEU A 523 -12.43 -20.03 -39.77
N LEU A 524 -12.56 -19.25 -40.85
CA LEU A 524 -13.78 -18.52 -41.16
C LEU A 524 -14.92 -19.45 -41.59
N ASP A 525 -14.61 -20.60 -42.19
CA ASP A 525 -15.61 -21.64 -42.52
C ASP A 525 -16.12 -22.41 -41.30
N SER A 526 -15.40 -22.36 -40.18
CA SER A 526 -15.78 -23.08 -38.97
C SER A 526 -17.04 -22.56 -38.29
N ARG A 527 -17.52 -21.35 -38.67
CA ARG A 527 -18.73 -20.73 -38.10
C ARG A 527 -19.54 -20.01 -39.16
N GLU A 528 -20.84 -20.29 -39.19
CA GLU A 528 -21.76 -19.68 -40.17
C GLU A 528 -21.80 -18.14 -40.07
N GLU A 529 -21.72 -17.60 -38.86
CA GLU A 529 -21.72 -16.16 -38.59
C GLU A 529 -20.56 -15.40 -39.25
N TRP A 530 -19.46 -16.08 -39.60
CA TRP A 530 -18.26 -15.47 -40.20
C TRP A 530 -18.21 -15.59 -41.74
N LEU A 531 -19.20 -16.23 -42.37
CA LEU A 531 -19.29 -16.31 -43.82
C LEU A 531 -19.40 -14.94 -44.48
N ALA A 532 -20.00 -13.96 -43.82
CA ALA A 532 -20.05 -12.58 -44.29
C ALA A 532 -18.64 -11.98 -44.38
N VAL A 533 -17.81 -12.17 -43.32
CA VAL A 533 -16.40 -11.70 -43.28
C VAL A 533 -15.59 -12.36 -44.39
N LYS A 534 -15.75 -13.65 -44.61
CA LYS A 534 -15.10 -14.38 -45.71
C LYS A 534 -15.49 -13.82 -47.09
N ARG A 535 -16.79 -13.55 -47.32
CA ARG A 535 -17.28 -12.93 -48.58
C ARG A 535 -16.66 -11.56 -48.75
N THR A 536 -16.60 -10.72 -47.71
CA THR A 536 -15.98 -9.40 -47.74
C THR A 536 -14.50 -9.49 -48.10
N ALA A 537 -13.77 -10.48 -47.60
CA ALA A 537 -12.35 -10.67 -47.92
C ALA A 537 -12.09 -11.16 -49.33
N SER A 538 -12.99 -12.00 -49.88
CA SER A 538 -12.83 -12.61 -51.19
C SER A 538 -13.46 -11.81 -52.32
N SER A 539 -14.32 -10.82 -52.04
CA SER A 539 -14.97 -9.98 -53.04
C SER A 539 -14.09 -8.76 -53.40
N PRO A 540 -14.22 -8.23 -54.62
CA PRO A 540 -13.60 -6.95 -54.95
C PRO A 540 -14.07 -5.85 -54.02
N ARG A 541 -13.13 -5.07 -53.49
CA ARG A 541 -13.48 -3.96 -52.60
C ARG A 541 -14.18 -2.84 -53.34
N PRO A 542 -15.22 -2.21 -52.75
CA PRO A 542 -15.86 -1.04 -53.32
C PRO A 542 -14.83 0.05 -53.61
N LEU A 543 -15.00 0.75 -54.76
CA LEU A 543 -14.08 1.84 -55.16
C LEU A 543 -13.95 2.89 -54.05
N LEU A 544 -15.05 3.21 -53.40
CA LEU A 544 -15.07 4.13 -52.26
C LEU A 544 -14.12 3.71 -51.15
N HIS A 545 -14.12 2.44 -50.77
CA HIS A 545 -13.20 1.89 -49.75
C HIS A 545 -11.73 1.98 -50.21
N LEU A 546 -11.43 1.64 -51.48
CA LEU A 546 -10.08 1.72 -52.01
C LEU A 546 -9.57 3.17 -52.07
N CYS A 547 -10.44 4.12 -52.43
CA CYS A 547 -10.13 5.55 -52.39
C CYS A 547 -9.83 6.02 -50.95
N ARG A 548 -10.68 5.65 -49.98
CA ARG A 548 -10.46 5.96 -48.57
C ARG A 548 -9.11 5.42 -48.08
N PHE A 549 -8.84 4.15 -48.32
CA PHE A 549 -7.58 3.51 -47.97
C PHE A 549 -6.38 4.23 -48.61
N ARG A 550 -6.44 4.53 -49.89
CA ARG A 550 -5.37 5.22 -50.62
C ARG A 550 -5.12 6.64 -50.10
N ILE A 551 -6.19 7.38 -49.83
CA ILE A 551 -6.10 8.74 -49.27
C ILE A 551 -5.45 8.67 -47.88
N ARG A 552 -5.92 7.81 -47.01
CA ARG A 552 -5.35 7.64 -45.63
C ARG A 552 -3.87 7.28 -45.71
N THR A 553 -3.48 6.35 -46.56
CA THR A 553 -2.08 5.92 -46.74
C THR A 553 -1.20 7.06 -47.25
N GLN A 554 -1.69 7.86 -48.17
CA GLN A 554 -0.93 9.00 -48.70
C GLN A 554 -0.87 10.20 -47.75
N MET A 555 -1.92 10.44 -46.99
CA MET A 555 -1.92 11.52 -45.99
C MET A 555 -0.93 11.25 -44.88
N GLY A 556 -0.74 10.01 -44.50
CA GLY A 556 0.11 9.62 -43.36
C GLY A 556 -0.46 10.01 -41.99
N ARG A 557 0.16 9.52 -40.92
CA ARG A 557 -0.30 9.69 -39.53
C ARG A 557 -0.53 11.14 -39.10
N HIS A 558 0.40 12.02 -39.42
CA HIS A 558 0.35 13.42 -38.98
C HIS A 558 -0.83 14.18 -39.55
N ARG A 559 -1.09 14.03 -40.87
CA ARG A 559 -2.20 14.70 -41.51
C ARG A 559 -3.56 14.11 -41.15
N LEU A 560 -3.64 12.82 -40.86
CA LEU A 560 -4.87 12.19 -40.39
C LEU A 560 -5.30 12.73 -39.03
N LYS A 561 -4.36 13.04 -38.12
CA LYS A 561 -4.66 13.70 -36.85
C LYS A 561 -5.24 15.10 -37.00
N SER A 562 -4.89 15.79 -38.08
CA SER A 562 -5.36 17.15 -38.41
C SER A 562 -6.53 17.13 -39.39
N LEU A 563 -7.20 16.00 -39.58
CA LEU A 563 -8.23 15.83 -40.62
C LEU A 563 -9.39 16.83 -40.45
N THR A 564 -9.77 17.13 -39.21
CA THR A 564 -10.81 18.10 -38.84
C THR A 564 -10.41 19.55 -39.13
N SER A 565 -9.12 19.84 -39.23
CA SER A 565 -8.61 21.18 -39.56
C SER A 565 -8.43 21.40 -41.08
N LEU A 566 -8.62 20.38 -41.89
CA LEU A 566 -8.53 20.51 -43.36
C LEU A 566 -9.81 21.11 -43.90
N PRO A 567 -9.73 21.91 -45.00
CA PRO A 567 -10.89 22.49 -45.63
C PRO A 567 -11.62 21.44 -46.50
N LEU A 568 -12.13 20.40 -45.85
CA LEU A 568 -12.86 19.30 -46.44
C LEU A 568 -14.32 19.31 -45.97
N PRO A 569 -15.29 18.88 -46.80
CA PRO A 569 -16.67 18.71 -46.38
C PRO A 569 -16.76 17.72 -45.18
N ASP A 570 -17.63 18.00 -44.21
CA ASP A 570 -17.81 17.19 -42.98
C ASP A 570 -18.06 15.71 -43.29
N ARG A 571 -18.85 15.41 -44.32
CA ARG A 571 -19.11 14.03 -44.77
C ARG A 571 -17.83 13.31 -45.21
N LEU A 572 -16.87 14.03 -45.83
CA LEU A 572 -15.60 13.46 -46.23
C LEU A 572 -14.66 13.31 -45.03
N ILE A 573 -14.68 14.24 -44.09
CA ILE A 573 -13.94 14.16 -42.85
C ILE A 573 -14.41 12.94 -42.05
N THR A 574 -15.72 12.79 -41.83
CA THR A 574 -16.32 11.64 -41.16
C THR A 574 -15.95 10.33 -41.83
N TYR A 575 -16.07 10.28 -43.15
CA TYR A 575 -15.73 9.10 -43.95
C TYR A 575 -14.23 8.73 -43.87
N LEU A 576 -13.33 9.71 -43.87
CA LEU A 576 -11.89 9.49 -43.75
C LEU A 576 -11.45 9.15 -42.30
N SER A 577 -12.15 9.64 -41.29
CA SER A 577 -11.86 9.38 -39.87
C SER A 577 -12.30 8.00 -39.41
N LEU A 578 -13.08 7.23 -40.17
CA LEU A 578 -13.72 5.99 -39.75
C LEU A 578 -14.62 6.17 -38.50
N ALA A 579 -15.07 7.39 -38.25
CA ALA A 579 -16.13 7.64 -37.29
C ALA A 579 -17.47 7.26 -37.94
N ASP A 580 -18.14 6.27 -37.39
CA ASP A 580 -19.48 5.87 -37.79
C ASP A 580 -20.51 6.94 -37.40
#